data_be3816b3725c3d52fac100daca52034d
#
_entry.id   be3816b3725c3d52fac100daca52034d
#
_cell.length_a   1.000
_cell.length_b   1.000
_cell.length_c   1.000
_cell.angle_alpha   90.00
_cell.angle_beta   90.00
_cell.angle_gamma   90.00
#
_symmetry.space_group_name_H-M   'P 1'
#
loop_
_entity.id
_entity.type
_entity.pdbx_description
1 polymer ?
#
loop_
_entity_poly.entity_id
_entity_poly.type
_entity_poly.pdbx_seq_one_letter_code
_entity_poly.pdbx_strand_id
1 'polypeptide(L)'
;MPAIRRAVALGDGWYPFGSNPRYRMDRLDTYKQRLDKLRRISETSGRDPSTISLAYNCAFHSAQEKEHVDGGRQTFTGTPEQRAEDIRSFQNVGLETMMVNVSASDKNAMIARMAEFSENVMPLVK
;
A
#
# COMPACT_ATOMS: atom_id res chain seq x y z
N MET A 1 -5.11 10.93 14.64
CA MET A 1 -5.13 9.46 14.46
C MET A 1 -4.25 8.77 15.47
N PRO A 2 -4.84 7.97 16.36
CA PRO A 2 -4.03 7.29 17.39
C PRO A 2 -2.96 6.37 16.85
N ALA A 3 -3.23 5.67 15.73
CA ALA A 3 -2.26 4.74 15.15
C ALA A 3 -0.99 5.45 14.62
N ILE A 4 -1.16 6.58 13.97
CA ILE A 4 -0.02 7.38 13.49
C ILE A 4 0.79 7.90 14.68
N ARG A 5 0.12 8.42 15.73
CA ARG A 5 0.80 8.91 16.91
C ARG A 5 1.60 7.81 17.62
N ARG A 6 1.05 6.59 17.69
CA ARG A 6 1.77 5.44 18.26
C ARG A 6 2.99 5.06 17.40
N ALA A 7 2.84 5.04 16.10
CA ALA A 7 3.95 4.75 15.20
C ALA A 7 5.10 5.75 15.38
N VAL A 8 4.78 7.04 15.48
CA VAL A 8 5.77 8.09 15.69
C VAL A 8 6.43 7.99 17.06
N ALA A 9 5.66 7.70 18.10
CA ALA A 9 6.17 7.71 19.48
C ALA A 9 6.94 6.44 19.85
N LEU A 10 6.52 5.29 19.33
CA LEU A 10 6.98 3.99 19.82
C LEU A 10 7.47 3.04 18.73
N GLY A 11 7.16 3.29 17.47
CA GLY A 11 7.41 2.34 16.39
C GLY A 11 8.64 2.65 15.57
N ASP A 12 9.14 1.63 14.90
CA ASP A 12 10.20 1.76 13.89
C ASP A 12 9.63 1.90 12.47
N GLY A 13 8.34 1.65 12.32
CA GLY A 13 7.66 1.72 11.04
C GLY A 13 6.18 2.01 11.16
N TRP A 14 5.58 2.37 10.03
CA TRP A 14 4.14 2.58 9.90
C TRP A 14 3.60 1.62 8.84
N TYR A 15 2.62 0.79 9.24
CA TYR A 15 2.08 -0.29 8.41
C TYR A 15 0.55 -0.22 8.39
N PRO A 16 -0.02 0.69 7.58
CA PRO A 16 -1.47 0.82 7.49
C PRO A 16 -2.10 -0.22 6.58
N PHE A 17 -3.37 -0.55 6.85
CA PHE A 17 -4.22 -1.28 5.92
C PHE A 17 -4.91 -0.28 4.98
N GLY A 18 -4.65 -0.40 3.67
CA GLY A 18 -5.23 0.49 2.68
C GLY A 18 -6.75 0.42 2.61
N SER A 19 -7.33 -0.73 2.94
CA SER A 19 -8.78 -0.98 2.90
C SER A 19 -9.53 -0.64 4.18
N ASN A 20 -8.91 0.00 5.16
CA ASN A 20 -9.59 0.36 6.40
C ASN A 20 -10.80 1.26 6.09
N PRO A 21 -12.04 0.82 6.42
CA PRO A 21 -13.24 1.55 6.01
C PRO A 21 -13.38 2.92 6.68
N ARG A 22 -12.80 3.10 7.86
CA ARG A 22 -12.86 4.36 8.61
C ARG A 22 -11.80 5.36 8.15
N TYR A 23 -10.64 4.87 7.71
CA TYR A 23 -9.50 5.70 7.32
C TYR A 23 -8.90 5.14 6.02
N ARG A 24 -9.63 5.28 4.94
CA ARG A 24 -9.23 4.73 3.65
C ARG A 24 -7.92 5.32 3.16
N MET A 25 -7.04 4.44 2.68
CA MET A 25 -5.80 4.79 2.02
C MET A 25 -5.61 3.92 0.78
N ASP A 26 -6.72 3.58 0.13
CA ASP A 26 -6.75 2.70 -1.04
C ASP A 26 -6.50 3.44 -2.36
N ARG A 27 -6.07 4.70 -2.28
CA ARG A 27 -5.64 5.52 -3.42
C ARG A 27 -4.40 6.30 -3.04
N LEU A 28 -3.61 6.68 -4.03
CA LEU A 28 -2.36 7.41 -3.80
C LEU A 28 -2.61 8.74 -3.06
N ASP A 29 -3.64 9.48 -3.46
CA ASP A 29 -3.94 10.78 -2.85
C ASP A 29 -4.29 10.66 -1.36
N THR A 30 -5.12 9.70 -0.99
CA THR A 30 -5.49 9.47 0.42
C THR A 30 -4.31 8.95 1.23
N TYR A 31 -3.48 8.07 0.64
CA TYR A 31 -2.24 7.62 1.28
C TYR A 31 -1.28 8.79 1.54
N LYS A 32 -1.09 9.65 0.54
CA LYS A 32 -0.22 10.84 0.68
C LYS A 32 -0.69 11.77 1.80
N GLN A 33 -1.99 12.01 1.91
CA GLN A 33 -2.55 12.85 2.98
C GLN A 33 -2.20 12.30 4.37
N ARG A 34 -2.30 10.99 4.55
CA ARG A 34 -1.96 10.34 5.82
C ARG A 34 -0.45 10.33 6.08
N LEU A 35 0.34 10.14 5.04
CA LEU A 35 1.80 10.20 5.13
C LEU A 35 2.28 11.61 5.51
N ASP A 36 1.69 12.64 4.93
CA ASP A 36 2.00 14.03 5.29
C ASP A 36 1.67 14.31 6.76
N LYS A 37 0.56 13.77 7.24
CA LYS A 37 0.18 13.88 8.66
C LYS A 37 1.20 13.18 9.56
N LEU A 38 1.66 11.99 9.19
CA LEU A 38 2.70 11.27 9.93
C LEU A 38 3.99 12.10 10.00
N ARG A 39 4.40 12.66 8.88
CA ARG A 39 5.62 13.48 8.80
C ARG A 39 5.51 14.72 9.69
N ARG A 40 4.39 15.42 9.66
CA ARG A 40 4.16 16.61 10.51
C ARG A 40 4.17 16.26 12.00
N ILE A 41 3.52 15.17 12.38
CA ILE A 41 3.51 14.72 13.80
C ILE A 41 4.92 14.33 14.23
N SER A 42 5.68 13.65 13.38
CA SER A 42 7.06 13.26 13.64
C SER A 42 7.95 14.50 13.88
N GLU A 43 7.88 15.47 12.97
CA GLU A 43 8.66 16.72 13.08
C GLU A 43 8.30 17.50 14.32
N THR A 44 7.01 17.64 14.63
CA THR A 44 6.53 18.34 15.82
C THR A 44 7.02 17.69 17.10
N SER A 45 7.15 16.36 17.13
CA SER A 45 7.66 15.61 18.28
C SER A 45 9.19 15.55 18.36
N GLY A 46 9.89 16.14 17.40
CA GLY A 46 11.35 16.16 17.37
C GLY A 46 11.97 14.90 16.77
N ARG A 47 11.19 14.04 16.14
CA ARG A 47 11.69 12.84 15.47
C ARG A 47 11.84 13.07 13.97
N ASP A 48 12.98 12.66 13.41
CA ASP A 48 13.20 12.68 11.96
C ASP A 48 12.26 11.68 11.29
N PRO A 49 11.35 12.12 10.39
CA PRO A 49 10.44 11.22 9.70
C PRO A 49 11.14 10.12 8.88
N SER A 50 12.36 10.36 8.40
CA SER A 50 13.11 9.37 7.62
C SER A 50 13.51 8.14 8.43
N THR A 51 13.42 8.20 9.76
CA THR A 51 13.71 7.06 10.64
C THR A 51 12.52 6.12 10.78
N ILE A 52 11.37 6.45 10.18
CA ILE A 52 10.16 5.63 10.23
C ILE A 52 10.04 4.89 8.89
N SER A 53 10.17 3.56 8.92
CA SER A 53 9.99 2.73 7.72
C SER A 53 8.54 2.73 7.27
N LEU A 54 8.32 2.76 5.96
CA LEU A 54 6.97 2.80 5.39
C LEU A 54 6.63 1.45 4.78
N ALA A 55 5.60 0.83 5.30
CA ALA A 55 5.01 -0.41 4.79
C ALA A 55 3.53 -0.21 4.54
N TYR A 56 2.95 -1.04 3.67
CA TYR A 56 1.55 -0.89 3.25
C TYR A 56 0.92 -2.26 3.06
N ASN A 57 -0.30 -2.44 3.55
CA ASN A 57 -1.06 -3.66 3.37
C ASN A 57 -2.10 -3.46 2.26
N CYS A 58 -1.90 -4.15 1.14
CA CYS A 58 -2.81 -4.12 -0.01
C CYS A 58 -3.66 -5.40 -0.04
N ALA A 59 -4.67 -5.46 0.82
CA ALA A 59 -5.58 -6.60 0.90
C ALA A 59 -6.50 -6.72 -0.32
N PHE A 60 -6.66 -5.65 -1.09
CA PHE A 60 -7.56 -5.57 -2.24
C PHE A 60 -6.86 -5.74 -3.60
N HIS A 61 -5.59 -6.09 -3.62
CA HIS A 61 -4.86 -6.38 -4.86
C HIS A 61 -5.57 -7.47 -5.67
N SER A 62 -5.69 -7.27 -6.98
CA SER A 62 -6.32 -8.24 -7.87
C SER A 62 -5.80 -8.12 -9.30
N ALA A 63 -5.63 -9.27 -9.97
CA ALA A 63 -5.35 -9.32 -11.40
C ALA A 63 -6.57 -8.92 -12.25
N GLN A 64 -7.77 -8.94 -11.64
CA GLN A 64 -8.99 -8.42 -12.28
C GLN A 64 -9.19 -6.97 -11.90
N GLU A 65 -9.44 -6.12 -12.90
CA GLU A 65 -9.80 -4.73 -12.64
C GLU A 65 -11.07 -4.68 -11.82
N LYS A 66 -11.06 -3.84 -10.78
CA LYS A 66 -12.22 -3.60 -9.92
C LYS A 66 -12.54 -2.11 -9.91
N GLU A 67 -13.81 -1.79 -9.69
CA GLU A 67 -14.24 -0.41 -9.57
C GLU A 67 -14.06 0.09 -8.15
N HIS A 68 -13.53 1.30 -8.01
CA HIS A 68 -13.43 1.97 -6.72
C HIS A 68 -14.82 2.47 -6.30
N VAL A 69 -15.07 2.51 -4.99
CA VAL A 69 -16.38 2.97 -4.46
C VAL A 69 -16.72 4.40 -4.87
N ASP A 70 -15.73 5.22 -5.12
CA ASP A 70 -15.90 6.61 -5.56
C ASP A 70 -15.82 6.76 -7.08
N GLY A 71 -15.83 5.63 -7.81
CA GLY A 71 -15.73 5.59 -9.26
C GLY A 71 -14.30 5.39 -9.77
N GLY A 72 -14.18 4.94 -11.01
CA GLY A 72 -12.90 4.66 -11.64
C GLY A 72 -12.29 3.34 -11.17
N ARG A 73 -11.11 3.04 -11.71
CA ARG A 73 -10.39 1.80 -11.38
C ARG A 73 -9.86 1.83 -9.95
N GLN A 74 -10.08 0.76 -9.21
CA GLN A 74 -9.45 0.55 -7.91
C GLN A 74 -7.95 0.39 -8.09
N THR A 75 -7.15 1.16 -7.35
CA THR A 75 -5.68 1.06 -7.34
C THR A 75 -5.23 -0.37 -7.01
N PHE A 76 -4.16 -0.83 -7.60
CA PHE A 76 -3.59 -2.17 -7.47
C PHE A 76 -4.48 -3.29 -8.01
N THR A 77 -5.36 -2.97 -8.95
CA THR A 77 -6.16 -3.96 -9.67
C THR A 77 -6.00 -3.77 -11.17
N GLY A 78 -6.16 -4.84 -11.96
CA GLY A 78 -6.11 -4.79 -13.41
C GLY A 78 -4.90 -5.46 -14.01
N THR A 79 -4.42 -4.92 -15.13
CA THR A 79 -3.29 -5.49 -15.89
C THR A 79 -1.99 -5.41 -15.09
N PRO A 80 -0.99 -6.25 -15.45
CA PRO A 80 0.34 -6.15 -14.82
C PRO A 80 0.93 -4.74 -14.91
N GLU A 81 0.77 -4.06 -16.03
CA GLU A 81 1.27 -2.71 -16.26
C GLU A 81 0.60 -1.69 -15.33
N GLN A 82 -0.73 -1.78 -15.20
CA GLN A 82 -1.50 -0.92 -14.29
C GLN A 82 -1.07 -1.10 -12.85
N ARG A 83 -0.95 -2.35 -12.42
CA ARG A 83 -0.53 -2.66 -11.04
C ARG A 83 0.90 -2.23 -10.76
N ALA A 84 1.81 -2.43 -11.70
CA ALA A 84 3.21 -2.01 -11.57
C ALA A 84 3.32 -0.49 -11.48
N GLU A 85 2.57 0.25 -12.28
CA GLU A 85 2.54 1.71 -12.23
C GLU A 85 2.03 2.21 -10.88
N ASP A 86 0.98 1.60 -10.35
CA ASP A 86 0.46 1.94 -9.03
C ASP A 86 1.53 1.71 -7.94
N ILE A 87 2.25 0.59 -8.01
CA ILE A 87 3.32 0.28 -7.06
C ILE A 87 4.43 1.33 -7.16
N ARG A 88 4.87 1.67 -8.36
CA ARG A 88 5.90 2.70 -8.56
C ARG A 88 5.48 4.05 -8.00
N SER A 89 4.21 4.41 -8.16
CA SER A 89 3.68 5.66 -7.62
C SER A 89 3.78 5.72 -6.09
N PHE A 90 3.54 4.61 -5.41
CA PHE A 90 3.71 4.51 -3.96
C PHE A 90 5.19 4.51 -3.56
N GLN A 91 6.04 3.83 -4.32
CA GLN A 91 7.50 3.88 -4.10
C GLN A 91 8.03 5.31 -4.18
N ASN A 92 7.54 6.08 -5.14
CA ASN A 92 7.98 7.46 -5.36
C ASN A 92 7.66 8.39 -4.18
N VAL A 93 6.69 8.04 -3.33
CA VAL A 93 6.40 8.80 -2.11
C VAL A 93 7.05 8.19 -0.87
N GLY A 94 7.88 7.17 -1.04
CA GLY A 94 8.72 6.62 0.03
C GLY A 94 8.34 5.23 0.53
N LEU A 95 7.36 4.56 -0.09
CA LEU A 95 6.99 3.21 0.34
C LEU A 95 8.15 2.24 0.10
N GLU A 96 8.50 1.46 1.13
CA GLU A 96 9.62 0.51 1.09
C GLU A 96 9.15 -0.93 1.00
N THR A 97 8.04 -1.27 1.66
CA THR A 97 7.53 -2.63 1.75
C THR A 97 6.03 -2.66 1.51
N MET A 98 5.58 -3.56 0.64
CA MET A 98 4.16 -3.77 0.40
C MET A 98 3.80 -5.23 0.60
N MET A 99 2.76 -5.49 1.37
CA MET A 99 2.13 -6.80 1.43
C MET A 99 1.01 -6.87 0.40
N VAL A 100 1.08 -7.86 -0.47
CA VAL A 100 0.12 -8.08 -1.55
C VAL A 100 -0.72 -9.30 -1.23
N ASN A 101 -2.04 -9.16 -1.31
CA ASN A 101 -2.95 -10.27 -1.10
C ASN A 101 -3.01 -11.16 -2.35
N VAL A 102 -2.66 -12.42 -2.18
CA VAL A 102 -2.75 -13.46 -3.21
C VAL A 102 -3.63 -14.63 -2.76
N SER A 103 -4.39 -14.46 -1.68
CA SER A 103 -5.23 -15.51 -1.14
C SER A 103 -6.33 -15.92 -2.12
N ALA A 104 -6.67 -17.20 -2.10
CA ALA A 104 -7.69 -17.81 -2.96
C ALA A 104 -8.35 -18.98 -2.24
N SER A 105 -9.35 -19.61 -2.88
CA SER A 105 -10.12 -20.69 -2.30
C SER A 105 -9.33 -21.98 -2.04
N ASP A 106 -8.24 -22.21 -2.79
CA ASP A 106 -7.40 -23.39 -2.64
C ASP A 106 -5.92 -23.07 -2.84
N LYS A 107 -5.06 -24.01 -2.45
CA LYS A 107 -3.61 -23.88 -2.52
C LYS A 107 -3.10 -23.64 -3.94
N ASN A 108 -3.62 -24.37 -4.91
CA ASN A 108 -3.14 -24.25 -6.30
C ASN A 108 -3.47 -22.88 -6.88
N ALA A 109 -4.66 -22.34 -6.58
CA ALA A 109 -5.04 -20.99 -7.01
C ALA A 109 -4.16 -19.92 -6.32
N MET A 110 -3.81 -20.09 -5.05
CA MET A 110 -2.90 -19.18 -4.36
C MET A 110 -1.50 -19.18 -4.99
N ILE A 111 -0.96 -20.37 -5.28
CA ILE A 111 0.34 -20.50 -5.94
C ILE A 111 0.31 -19.84 -7.33
N ALA A 112 -0.77 -20.04 -8.09
CA ALA A 112 -0.92 -19.42 -9.40
C ALA A 112 -0.95 -17.88 -9.32
N ARG A 113 -1.61 -17.32 -8.32
CA ARG A 113 -1.63 -15.86 -8.09
C ARG A 113 -0.27 -15.32 -7.68
N MET A 114 0.47 -16.06 -6.85
CA MET A 114 1.84 -15.69 -6.49
C MET A 114 2.75 -15.68 -7.71
N ALA A 115 2.68 -16.73 -8.55
CA ALA A 115 3.45 -16.83 -9.78
C ALA A 115 3.10 -15.70 -10.76
N GLU A 116 1.81 -15.43 -10.96
CA GLU A 116 1.35 -14.35 -11.83
C GLU A 116 1.95 -13.01 -11.39
N PHE A 117 1.90 -12.70 -10.11
CA PHE A 117 2.45 -11.44 -9.59
C PHE A 117 3.98 -11.40 -9.77
N SER A 118 4.69 -12.45 -9.40
CA SER A 118 6.15 -12.46 -9.46
C SER A 118 6.70 -12.44 -10.87
N GLU A 119 6.01 -13.08 -11.81
CA GLU A 119 6.47 -13.20 -13.20
C GLU A 119 6.04 -12.00 -14.07
N ASN A 120 4.87 -11.44 -13.82
CA ASN A 120 4.27 -10.44 -14.70
C ASN A 120 4.30 -9.01 -14.12
N VAL A 121 4.26 -8.85 -12.82
CA VAL A 121 4.20 -7.52 -12.17
C VAL A 121 5.56 -7.09 -11.63
N MET A 122 6.21 -7.95 -10.84
CA MET A 122 7.47 -7.58 -10.17
C MET A 122 8.57 -7.11 -11.13
N PRO A 123 8.77 -7.74 -12.31
CA PRO A 123 9.79 -7.26 -13.25
C PRO A 123 9.53 -5.85 -13.77
N LEU A 124 8.28 -5.41 -13.80
CA LEU A 124 7.90 -4.08 -14.29
C LEU A 124 8.08 -2.98 -13.23
N VAL A 125 8.20 -3.35 -11.96
CA VAL A 125 8.33 -2.40 -10.86
C VAL A 125 9.74 -1.81 -10.76
N LYS A 126 10.72 -2.54 -11.20
CA LYS A 126 12.15 -2.13 -11.13
C LYS A 126 12.47 -0.93 -12.01
#